data_2f59b6085efcef4e3bd612aab1567f38
#
_entry.id   2f59b6085efcef4e3bd612aab1567f38
#
_cell.length_a   1.000
_cell.length_b   1.000
_cell.length_c   1.000
_cell.angle_alpha   90.00
_cell.angle_beta   90.00
_cell.angle_gamma   90.00
#
_symmetry.space_group_name_H-M   'P 1'
#
loop_
_entity.id
_entity.type
_entity.pdbx_description
1 polymer ?
#
loop_
_entity_poly.entity_id
_entity_poly.type
_entity_poly.pdbx_seq_one_letter_code
_entity_poly.pdbx_strand_id
1 'polypeptide(L)'
;GVEVIYFNPLFVSPSNHKYDIQDYDYIDPHLGKIVSDEGELLPDGQRENRFASRYIDRVTNKANLEASNEMFAQVVAEAHRRGMRVILDGVFNHCGSFNKWMDRERIYENAEGYDKGAYVSADSPYRNYFDFHNQAAWPYNNSYDGWWGHDTLPKLNYEGSQELMDYVLHVAKKWVS
;
A
#
# COMPACT_ATOMS: atom_id res chain seq x y z
N GLY A 1 30.68 14.48 -6.80
CA GLY A 1 29.53 13.88 -7.44
C GLY A 1 28.51 13.44 -6.40
N VAL A 2 27.33 12.96 -6.85
CA VAL A 2 26.31 12.39 -5.96
C VAL A 2 26.76 10.97 -5.56
N GLU A 3 26.76 10.68 -4.27
CA GLU A 3 27.16 9.38 -3.71
C GLU A 3 25.98 8.57 -3.19
N VAL A 4 24.89 9.25 -2.86
CA VAL A 4 23.67 8.64 -2.28
C VAL A 4 22.44 9.27 -2.91
N ILE A 5 21.46 8.43 -3.25
CA ILE A 5 20.12 8.84 -3.62
C ILE A 5 19.18 8.39 -2.51
N TYR A 6 18.51 9.34 -1.87
CA TYR A 6 17.46 9.06 -0.90
C TYR A 6 16.10 9.30 -1.57
N PHE A 7 15.23 8.29 -1.48
CA PHE A 7 13.86 8.40 -1.94
C PHE A 7 12.90 8.50 -0.76
N ASN A 8 11.96 9.43 -0.81
CA ASN A 8 10.71 9.33 -0.06
C ASN A 8 10.06 7.97 -0.38
N PRO A 9 9.06 7.52 0.38
CA PRO A 9 8.40 6.25 0.08
C PRO A 9 8.00 6.15 -1.39
N LEU A 10 8.33 5.04 -2.05
CA LEU A 10 8.03 4.78 -3.48
C LEU A 10 6.94 3.73 -3.66
N PHE A 11 6.48 3.12 -2.57
CA PHE A 11 5.49 2.06 -2.61
C PHE A 11 4.12 2.58 -3.07
N VAL A 12 3.26 1.68 -3.50
CA VAL A 12 1.90 2.04 -3.94
C VAL A 12 1.23 2.92 -2.88
N SER A 13 0.76 4.08 -3.29
CA SER A 13 0.11 5.08 -2.42
C SER A 13 -0.73 6.03 -3.26
N PRO A 14 -1.90 6.48 -2.75
CA PRO A 14 -2.77 7.39 -3.49
C PRO A 14 -2.29 8.84 -3.47
N SER A 15 -1.39 9.21 -2.55
CA SER A 15 -0.92 10.59 -2.38
C SER A 15 0.39 10.86 -3.15
N ASN A 16 0.71 12.14 -3.31
CA ASN A 16 1.98 12.58 -3.88
C ASN A 16 3.14 12.51 -2.89
N HIS A 17 2.88 12.61 -1.58
CA HIS A 17 3.91 12.49 -0.54
C HIS A 17 4.30 11.04 -0.23
N LYS A 18 3.42 10.07 -0.51
CA LYS A 18 3.67 8.62 -0.40
C LYS A 18 3.81 8.04 1.02
N TYR A 19 3.49 8.80 2.07
CA TYR A 19 3.57 8.31 3.45
C TYR A 19 2.33 7.51 3.91
N ASP A 20 1.28 7.45 3.11
CA ASP A 20 0.06 6.67 3.29
C ASP A 20 0.11 5.39 2.43
N ILE A 21 0.99 4.47 2.82
CA ILE A 21 1.32 3.30 1.99
C ILE A 21 0.13 2.37 1.82
N GLN A 22 -0.16 2.04 0.56
CA GLN A 22 -1.26 1.19 0.14
C GLN A 22 -0.84 -0.27 -0.06
N ASP A 23 0.36 -0.50 -0.59
CA ASP A 23 0.94 -1.83 -0.77
C ASP A 23 2.47 -1.76 -0.62
N TYR A 24 3.01 -2.43 0.40
CA TYR A 24 4.45 -2.45 0.68
C TYR A 24 5.25 -3.37 -0.24
N ASP A 25 4.60 -4.23 -1.01
CA ASP A 25 5.27 -5.23 -1.84
C ASP A 25 5.69 -4.70 -3.21
N TYR A 26 5.17 -3.53 -3.61
CA TYR A 26 5.35 -3.01 -4.96
C TYR A 26 5.65 -1.52 -4.99
N ILE A 27 6.48 -1.13 -5.94
CA ILE A 27 6.66 0.27 -6.34
C ILE A 27 5.37 0.76 -7.00
N ASP A 28 4.98 1.99 -6.69
CA ASP A 28 3.78 2.61 -7.26
C ASP A 28 3.88 2.67 -8.79
N PRO A 29 2.91 2.09 -9.53
CA PRO A 29 2.92 2.12 -10.99
C PRO A 29 2.92 3.53 -11.59
N HIS A 30 2.42 4.54 -10.86
CA HIS A 30 2.48 5.94 -11.30
C HIS A 30 3.89 6.53 -11.28
N LEU A 31 4.81 5.94 -10.49
CA LEU A 31 6.24 6.26 -10.50
C LEU A 31 7.04 5.27 -11.35
N GLY A 32 6.54 4.05 -11.46
CA GLY A 32 7.17 2.96 -12.20
C GLY A 32 6.64 2.86 -13.63
N LYS A 33 5.92 1.76 -13.91
CA LYS A 33 5.43 1.47 -15.26
C LYS A 33 3.99 0.97 -15.23
N ILE A 34 3.12 1.64 -15.99
CA ILE A 34 1.75 1.21 -16.26
C ILE A 34 1.74 0.50 -17.61
N VAL A 35 1.41 -0.79 -17.61
CA VAL A 35 1.30 -1.64 -18.81
C VAL A 35 -0.15 -1.99 -19.13
N SER A 36 -1.05 -1.90 -18.14
CA SER A 36 -2.50 -1.97 -18.30
C SER A 36 -3.12 -0.71 -17.68
N ASP A 37 -4.01 -0.07 -18.40
CA ASP A 37 -4.68 1.18 -17.98
C ASP A 37 -6.15 1.13 -18.42
N GLU A 38 -6.81 0.06 -18.01
CA GLU A 38 -8.20 -0.19 -18.35
C GLU A 38 -9.16 0.43 -17.32
N GLY A 39 -10.43 0.47 -17.68
CA GLY A 39 -11.48 1.03 -16.83
C GLY A 39 -11.73 2.52 -17.07
N GLU A 40 -12.54 3.10 -16.18
CA GLU A 40 -13.04 4.44 -16.32
C GLU A 40 -12.49 5.37 -15.22
N LEU A 41 -12.34 6.62 -15.56
CA LEU A 41 -12.12 7.67 -14.57
C LEU A 41 -13.35 7.78 -13.67
N LEU A 42 -13.14 8.23 -12.45
CA LEU A 42 -14.25 8.47 -11.53
C LEU A 42 -15.19 9.53 -12.15
N PRO A 43 -16.49 9.21 -12.34
CA PRO A 43 -17.44 10.16 -12.94
C PRO A 43 -17.60 11.42 -12.09
N ASP A 44 -17.91 12.53 -12.75
CA ASP A 44 -18.21 13.79 -12.07
C ASP A 44 -19.32 13.60 -11.03
N GLY A 45 -19.09 14.11 -9.82
CA GLY A 45 -20.01 13.98 -8.69
C GLY A 45 -19.93 12.66 -7.92
N GLN A 46 -19.27 11.64 -8.44
CA GLN A 46 -18.98 10.41 -7.69
C GLN A 46 -17.79 10.63 -6.75
N ARG A 47 -17.96 10.28 -5.49
CA ARG A 47 -16.93 10.47 -4.45
C ARG A 47 -16.39 9.17 -3.85
N GLU A 48 -16.94 8.03 -4.23
CA GLU A 48 -16.52 6.73 -3.69
C GLU A 48 -15.42 6.12 -4.56
N ASN A 49 -14.24 5.95 -4.00
CA ASN A 49 -13.05 5.44 -4.70
C ASN A 49 -13.21 4.02 -5.24
N ARG A 50 -14.12 3.22 -4.67
CA ARG A 50 -14.46 1.89 -5.18
C ARG A 50 -14.97 1.87 -6.63
N PHE A 51 -15.40 3.01 -7.15
CA PHE A 51 -15.86 3.17 -8.54
C PHE A 51 -14.78 3.72 -9.48
N ALA A 52 -13.59 4.02 -8.97
CA ALA A 52 -12.45 4.47 -9.76
C ALA A 52 -11.77 3.28 -10.44
N SER A 53 -12.44 2.63 -11.38
CA SER A 53 -12.00 1.34 -11.94
C SER A 53 -10.64 1.42 -12.64
N ARG A 54 -10.31 2.54 -13.28
CA ARG A 54 -9.00 2.76 -13.89
C ARG A 54 -7.89 2.86 -12.85
N TYR A 55 -8.11 3.59 -11.76
CA TYR A 55 -7.16 3.63 -10.65
C TYR A 55 -6.96 2.23 -10.04
N ILE A 56 -8.06 1.50 -9.84
CA ILE A 56 -8.01 0.13 -9.31
C ILE A 56 -7.20 -0.77 -10.23
N ASP A 57 -7.42 -0.73 -11.54
CA ASP A 57 -6.61 -1.51 -12.49
C ASP A 57 -5.12 -1.15 -12.38
N ARG A 58 -4.78 0.13 -12.33
CA ARG A 58 -3.38 0.57 -12.21
C ARG A 58 -2.67 -0.01 -10.99
N VAL A 59 -3.33 -0.07 -9.83
CA VAL A 59 -2.70 -0.42 -8.54
C VAL A 59 -2.96 -1.85 -8.07
N THR A 60 -3.80 -2.62 -8.75
CA THR A 60 -4.10 -4.02 -8.41
C THR A 60 -3.70 -5.01 -9.50
N ASN A 61 -3.51 -4.54 -10.73
CA ASN A 61 -3.10 -5.41 -11.84
C ASN A 61 -1.65 -5.84 -11.66
N LYS A 62 -1.42 -7.14 -11.54
CA LYS A 62 -0.09 -7.72 -11.31
C LYS A 62 0.92 -7.33 -12.37
N ALA A 63 0.51 -7.19 -13.62
CA ALA A 63 1.39 -6.77 -14.70
C ALA A 63 1.99 -5.37 -14.45
N ASN A 64 1.19 -4.42 -13.94
CA ASN A 64 1.64 -3.09 -13.56
C ASN A 64 2.58 -3.14 -12.37
N LEU A 65 2.22 -3.90 -11.34
CA LEU A 65 2.97 -4.02 -10.10
C LEU A 65 4.35 -4.65 -10.33
N GLU A 66 4.39 -5.75 -11.06
CA GLU A 66 5.64 -6.46 -11.38
C GLU A 66 6.54 -5.64 -12.32
N ALA A 67 5.97 -5.00 -13.36
CA ALA A 67 6.72 -4.13 -14.26
C ALA A 67 7.34 -2.94 -13.52
N SER A 68 6.65 -2.41 -12.51
CA SER A 68 7.14 -1.29 -11.69
C SER A 68 8.29 -1.71 -10.78
N ASN A 69 8.22 -2.90 -10.16
CA ASN A 69 9.31 -3.46 -9.39
C ASN A 69 10.55 -3.73 -10.27
N GLU A 70 10.35 -4.29 -11.45
CA GLU A 70 11.43 -4.55 -12.39
C GLU A 70 12.12 -3.25 -12.84
N MET A 71 11.34 -2.22 -13.19
CA MET A 71 11.87 -0.92 -13.54
C MET A 71 12.71 -0.32 -12.40
N PHE A 72 12.24 -0.40 -11.17
CA PHE A 72 12.98 0.12 -10.03
C PHE A 72 14.27 -0.68 -9.76
N ALA A 73 14.25 -2.00 -9.92
CA ALA A 73 15.47 -2.81 -9.84
C ALA A 73 16.52 -2.38 -10.86
N GLN A 74 16.11 -2.01 -12.08
CA GLN A 74 17.02 -1.45 -13.09
C GLN A 74 17.59 -0.09 -12.68
N VAL A 75 16.78 0.78 -12.07
CA VAL A 75 17.22 2.08 -11.54
C VAL A 75 18.27 1.89 -10.44
N VAL A 76 18.03 0.96 -9.51
CA VAL A 76 18.98 0.64 -8.42
C VAL A 76 20.28 0.07 -8.99
N ALA A 77 20.19 -0.87 -9.94
CA ALA A 77 21.36 -1.44 -10.59
C ALA A 77 22.22 -0.36 -11.30
N GLU A 78 21.58 0.57 -11.99
CA GLU A 78 22.28 1.67 -12.66
C GLU A 78 22.90 2.64 -11.67
N ALA A 79 22.23 2.95 -10.56
CA ALA A 79 22.81 3.76 -9.48
C ALA A 79 24.06 3.10 -8.90
N HIS A 80 24.00 1.80 -8.60
CA HIS A 80 25.13 1.03 -8.09
C HIS A 80 26.28 0.98 -9.10
N ARG A 81 25.99 0.80 -10.39
CA ARG A 81 27.00 0.85 -11.46
C ARG A 81 27.75 2.17 -11.50
N ARG A 82 27.09 3.27 -11.13
CA ARG A 82 27.69 4.61 -11.01
C ARG A 82 28.35 4.88 -9.65
N GLY A 83 28.40 3.90 -8.76
CA GLY A 83 28.99 4.03 -7.42
C GLY A 83 28.09 4.77 -6.42
N MET A 84 26.79 4.93 -6.73
CA MET A 84 25.81 5.56 -5.84
C MET A 84 25.08 4.52 -5.01
N ARG A 85 24.81 4.86 -3.74
CA ARG A 85 23.94 4.08 -2.85
C ARG A 85 22.51 4.57 -2.97
N VAL A 86 21.55 3.66 -2.73
CA VAL A 86 20.12 3.99 -2.72
C VAL A 86 19.55 3.74 -1.32
N ILE A 87 18.81 4.72 -0.81
CA ILE A 87 18.08 4.62 0.46
C ILE A 87 16.60 4.78 0.15
N LEU A 88 15.79 3.82 0.62
CA LEU A 88 14.34 3.87 0.59
C LEU A 88 13.79 4.25 1.96
N ASP A 89 12.87 5.19 2.00
CA ASP A 89 12.12 5.51 3.21
C ASP A 89 11.08 4.40 3.49
N GLY A 90 11.14 3.82 4.66
CA GLY A 90 10.20 2.80 5.13
C GLY A 90 9.33 3.32 6.27
N VAL A 91 8.02 3.42 6.02
CA VAL A 91 7.04 3.87 7.02
C VAL A 91 6.29 2.64 7.54
N PHE A 92 6.60 2.20 8.75
CA PHE A 92 6.08 0.95 9.31
C PHE A 92 5.27 1.13 10.61
N ASN A 93 5.06 2.36 11.09
CA ASN A 93 4.20 2.63 12.25
C ASN A 93 2.71 2.74 11.90
N HIS A 94 2.41 3.08 10.67
CA HIS A 94 1.06 3.15 10.10
C HIS A 94 1.09 2.79 8.62
N CYS A 95 -0.07 2.52 8.04
CA CYS A 95 -0.28 2.45 6.60
C CYS A 95 -1.28 3.52 6.15
N GLY A 96 -1.67 3.53 4.90
CA GLY A 96 -2.77 4.37 4.41
C GLY A 96 -4.13 3.70 4.55
N SER A 97 -5.20 4.47 4.53
CA SER A 97 -6.58 3.94 4.52
C SER A 97 -6.93 3.17 3.23
N PHE A 98 -6.19 3.41 2.15
CA PHE A 98 -6.27 2.65 0.89
C PHE A 98 -5.56 1.30 0.95
N ASN A 99 -4.74 1.05 2.00
CA ASN A 99 -3.92 -0.16 2.10
C ASN A 99 -4.77 -1.43 2.00
N LYS A 100 -4.27 -2.42 1.26
CA LYS A 100 -4.96 -3.71 1.02
C LYS A 100 -5.33 -4.46 2.30
N TRP A 101 -4.62 -4.25 3.40
CA TRP A 101 -4.95 -4.88 4.69
C TRP A 101 -6.15 -4.23 5.37
N MET A 102 -6.33 -2.92 5.21
CA MET A 102 -7.47 -2.17 5.74
C MET A 102 -8.61 -2.09 4.74
N ASP A 103 -8.32 -1.67 3.53
CA ASP A 103 -9.26 -1.45 2.42
C ASP A 103 -10.48 -0.59 2.81
N ARG A 104 -10.24 0.50 3.52
CA ARG A 104 -11.32 1.43 3.87
C ARG A 104 -12.00 2.02 2.63
N GLU A 105 -11.26 2.23 1.57
CA GLU A 105 -11.77 2.79 0.32
C GLU A 105 -12.42 1.73 -0.60
N ARG A 106 -12.43 0.45 -0.18
CA ARG A 106 -13.09 -0.67 -0.86
C ARG A 106 -12.60 -0.91 -2.28
N ILE A 107 -11.33 -0.62 -2.54
CA ILE A 107 -10.73 -0.80 -3.87
C ILE A 107 -10.24 -2.24 -4.10
N TYR A 108 -9.99 -3.00 -3.03
CA TYR A 108 -9.59 -4.41 -3.09
C TYR A 108 -10.75 -5.38 -2.88
N GLU A 109 -11.89 -4.92 -2.39
CA GLU A 109 -13.03 -5.76 -1.99
C GLU A 109 -13.49 -6.73 -3.09
N ASN A 110 -13.42 -6.29 -4.35
CA ASN A 110 -13.80 -7.08 -5.52
C ASN A 110 -12.62 -7.33 -6.48
N ALA A 111 -11.40 -7.00 -6.09
CA ALA A 111 -10.22 -7.23 -6.90
C ALA A 111 -9.78 -8.69 -6.85
N GLU A 112 -9.54 -9.29 -8.00
CA GLU A 112 -9.11 -10.68 -8.08
C GLU A 112 -7.73 -10.86 -7.42
N GLY A 113 -7.60 -11.93 -6.61
CA GLY A 113 -6.35 -12.30 -5.96
C GLY A 113 -6.06 -11.54 -4.67
N TYR A 114 -7.03 -10.81 -4.13
CA TYR A 114 -6.92 -10.11 -2.85
C TYR A 114 -7.95 -10.59 -1.84
N ASP A 115 -7.53 -10.74 -0.60
CA ASP A 115 -8.43 -10.99 0.53
C ASP A 115 -9.17 -9.69 0.91
N LYS A 116 -10.31 -9.85 1.59
CA LYS A 116 -11.05 -8.71 2.12
C LYS A 116 -10.25 -8.01 3.21
N GLY A 117 -10.20 -6.69 3.14
CA GLY A 117 -9.54 -5.86 4.15
C GLY A 117 -10.24 -5.88 5.52
N ALA A 118 -9.50 -5.48 6.54
CA ALA A 118 -10.00 -5.49 7.91
C ALA A 118 -11.18 -4.54 8.15
N TYR A 119 -11.28 -3.45 7.41
CA TYR A 119 -12.45 -2.56 7.42
C TYR A 119 -13.70 -3.24 6.88
N VAL A 120 -13.55 -4.05 5.82
CA VAL A 120 -14.66 -4.65 5.08
C VAL A 120 -15.31 -5.77 5.85
N SER A 121 -14.54 -6.64 6.51
CA SER A 121 -15.05 -7.86 7.13
C SER A 121 -14.37 -8.20 8.45
N ALA A 122 -15.17 -8.65 9.41
CA ALA A 122 -14.67 -9.22 10.65
C ALA A 122 -13.84 -10.50 10.44
N ASP A 123 -14.08 -11.21 9.34
CA ASP A 123 -13.38 -12.45 8.96
C ASP A 123 -12.10 -12.18 8.15
N SER A 124 -11.71 -10.91 7.96
CA SER A 124 -10.48 -10.56 7.28
C SER A 124 -9.26 -11.21 7.95
N PRO A 125 -8.33 -11.79 7.17
CA PRO A 125 -7.06 -12.28 7.71
C PRO A 125 -6.20 -11.16 8.32
N TYR A 126 -6.49 -9.91 7.97
CA TYR A 126 -5.76 -8.72 8.44
C TYR A 126 -6.40 -8.04 9.65
N ARG A 127 -7.48 -8.62 10.21
CA ARG A 127 -8.22 -8.00 11.32
C ARG A 127 -7.32 -7.59 12.48
N ASN A 128 -6.40 -8.44 12.89
CA ASN A 128 -5.52 -8.21 14.04
C ASN A 128 -4.29 -7.34 13.71
N TYR A 129 -4.14 -6.88 12.46
CA TYR A 129 -3.13 -5.90 12.08
C TYR A 129 -3.44 -4.51 12.62
N PHE A 130 -4.69 -4.29 13.06
CA PHE A 130 -5.21 -3.03 13.57
C PHE A 130 -5.95 -3.24 14.90
N ASP A 131 -6.11 -2.17 15.65
CA ASP A 131 -6.86 -2.18 16.90
C ASP A 131 -8.25 -1.57 16.66
N PHE A 132 -9.29 -2.42 16.70
CA PHE A 132 -10.68 -2.02 16.53
C PHE A 132 -11.40 -1.95 17.87
N HIS A 133 -12.03 -0.82 18.16
CA HIS A 133 -12.68 -0.56 19.47
C HIS A 133 -14.13 -1.02 19.52
N ASN A 134 -14.81 -1.20 18.39
CA ASN A 134 -16.20 -1.64 18.32
C ASN A 134 -16.34 -2.91 17.48
N GLN A 135 -16.41 -4.05 18.13
CA GLN A 135 -16.52 -5.35 17.47
C GLN A 135 -17.89 -5.58 16.78
N ALA A 136 -18.90 -4.78 17.11
CA ALA A 136 -20.23 -4.85 16.49
C ALA A 136 -20.37 -3.97 15.24
N ALA A 137 -19.35 -3.19 14.88
CA ALA A 137 -19.42 -2.21 13.80
C ALA A 137 -19.20 -2.79 12.40
N TRP A 138 -18.86 -4.08 12.27
CA TRP A 138 -18.78 -4.72 10.95
C TRP A 138 -20.16 -4.98 10.33
N PRO A 139 -20.22 -5.03 8.99
CA PRO A 139 -19.16 -4.72 8.02
C PRO A 139 -18.84 -3.22 7.94
N TYR A 140 -17.68 -2.90 7.37
CA TYR A 140 -17.20 -1.54 7.19
C TYR A 140 -16.92 -0.80 8.50
N ASN A 141 -16.06 -1.42 9.30
CA ASN A 141 -15.71 -0.96 10.64
C ASN A 141 -14.63 0.11 10.61
N ASN A 142 -14.97 1.34 11.03
CA ASN A 142 -14.05 2.48 11.09
C ASN A 142 -13.57 2.80 12.52
N SER A 143 -13.78 1.90 13.48
CA SER A 143 -13.42 2.10 14.90
C SER A 143 -11.94 1.80 15.21
N TYR A 144 -11.08 1.77 14.22
CA TYR A 144 -9.65 1.49 14.37
C TYR A 144 -8.85 2.72 14.83
N ASP A 145 -7.71 2.44 15.46
CA ASP A 145 -6.76 3.48 15.83
C ASP A 145 -6.02 4.04 14.62
N GLY A 146 -5.95 5.36 14.54
CA GLY A 146 -5.12 6.09 13.59
C GLY A 146 -3.86 6.65 14.23
N TRP A 147 -2.80 6.78 13.45
CA TRP A 147 -1.58 7.46 13.86
C TRP A 147 -1.90 8.94 14.15
N TRP A 148 -1.62 9.37 15.38
CA TRP A 148 -2.01 10.70 15.88
C TRP A 148 -3.51 11.00 15.73
N GLY A 149 -4.37 9.98 15.76
CA GLY A 149 -5.81 10.11 15.59
C GLY A 149 -6.29 10.31 14.16
N HIS A 150 -5.40 10.22 13.16
CA HIS A 150 -5.78 10.32 11.74
C HIS A 150 -6.34 9.01 11.23
N ASP A 151 -7.61 8.99 10.85
CA ASP A 151 -8.29 7.81 10.31
C ASP A 151 -7.80 7.41 8.89
N THR A 152 -7.17 8.36 8.19
CA THR A 152 -6.50 8.10 6.90
C THR A 152 -5.14 7.42 7.05
N LEU A 153 -4.63 7.29 8.27
CA LEU A 153 -3.35 6.69 8.62
C LEU A 153 -3.53 5.60 9.69
N PRO A 154 -4.14 4.46 9.33
CA PRO A 154 -4.35 3.35 10.27
C PRO A 154 -3.05 2.93 10.95
N LYS A 155 -3.04 2.91 12.29
CA LYS A 155 -1.90 2.47 13.09
C LYS A 155 -1.75 0.95 13.00
N LEU A 156 -0.53 0.49 12.76
CA LEU A 156 -0.22 -0.93 12.74
C LEU A 156 -0.03 -1.48 14.15
N ASN A 157 -0.75 -2.56 14.47
CA ASN A 157 -0.78 -3.19 15.80
C ASN A 157 0.18 -4.39 15.87
N TYR A 158 1.46 -4.14 16.08
CA TYR A 158 2.47 -5.20 16.20
C TYR A 158 2.32 -6.05 17.45
N GLU A 159 1.74 -5.51 18.51
CA GLU A 159 1.47 -6.26 19.74
C GLU A 159 0.32 -7.27 19.56
N GLY A 160 -0.59 -6.97 18.64
CA GLY A 160 -1.77 -7.81 18.34
C GLY A 160 -1.54 -8.89 17.29
N SER A 161 -0.41 -8.85 16.56
CA SER A 161 -0.19 -9.78 15.45
C SER A 161 1.29 -10.06 15.18
N GLN A 162 1.71 -11.28 15.47
CA GLN A 162 3.02 -11.78 15.06
C GLN A 162 3.13 -11.89 13.54
N GLU A 163 2.05 -12.26 12.88
CA GLU A 163 1.99 -12.35 11.41
C GLU A 163 2.30 -11.00 10.74
N LEU A 164 1.75 -9.90 11.28
CA LEU A 164 2.10 -8.56 10.81
C LEU A 164 3.59 -8.26 10.97
N MET A 165 4.17 -8.58 12.13
CA MET A 165 5.60 -8.41 12.37
C MET A 165 6.43 -9.17 11.35
N ASP A 166 6.09 -10.44 11.13
CA ASP A 166 6.79 -11.31 10.19
C ASP A 166 6.66 -10.79 8.76
N TYR A 167 5.49 -10.29 8.39
CA TYR A 167 5.27 -9.69 7.07
C TYR A 167 6.14 -8.45 6.87
N VAL A 168 6.16 -7.53 7.82
CA VAL A 168 6.96 -6.30 7.74
C VAL A 168 8.46 -6.62 7.68
N LEU A 169 8.92 -7.60 8.45
CA LEU A 169 10.30 -8.08 8.38
C LEU A 169 10.64 -8.69 7.01
N HIS A 170 9.70 -9.44 6.43
CA HIS A 170 9.84 -9.97 5.07
C HIS A 170 9.96 -8.83 4.04
N VAL A 171 9.08 -7.84 4.12
CA VAL A 171 9.11 -6.64 3.26
C VAL A 171 10.45 -5.91 3.38
N ALA A 172 10.90 -5.64 4.61
CA ALA A 172 12.17 -4.97 4.84
C ALA A 172 13.34 -5.75 4.22
N LYS A 173 13.39 -7.06 4.41
CA LYS A 173 14.43 -7.92 3.81
C LYS A 173 14.36 -7.89 2.27
N LYS A 174 13.17 -7.97 1.69
CA LYS A 174 12.97 -7.93 0.24
C LYS A 174 13.57 -6.67 -0.39
N TRP A 175 13.39 -5.51 0.25
CA TRP A 175 13.83 -4.23 -0.31
C TRP A 175 15.30 -3.90 -0.05
N VAL A 176 16.00 -4.65 0.80
CA VAL A 176 17.45 -4.48 1.06
C VAL A 176 18.31 -5.61 0.46
N SER A 177 17.69 -6.64 -0.11
CA SER A 177 18.37 -7.73 -0.81
C SER A 177 18.63 -7.39 -2.27
#